data_982b2c7e0e5df3c9b82c707dd59bdbbf
#
_entry.id   982b2c7e0e5df3c9b82c707dd59bdbbf
#
_cell.length_a   1.000
_cell.length_b   1.000
_cell.length_c   1.000
_cell.angle_alpha   90.00
_cell.angle_beta   90.00
_cell.angle_gamma   90.00
#
_symmetry.space_group_name_H-M   'P 1'
#
loop_
_entity.id
_entity.type
_entity.pdbx_description
1 polymer ?
#
loop_
_entity_poly.entity_id
_entity_poly.type
_entity_poly.pdbx_seq_one_letter_code
_entity_poly.pdbx_strand_id
1 'polypeptide(L)'
;MESTDVVVIGGGLAGLTATRELMRKGISVILLEARDRVGGRTHSVVESGGTLVEHGGQWVGPTQDRVLALIDELGLETFTQYSDGENLQYSNGTHLRYHGAIPTGDPMQAADLVDAMVELTSKAMEIDPSAPWNHPHASFLDSMTVETWIASQQYCDGAKDWIRTLCRALFPAEPGEISLLHALFYFRSGGGVEKMIGTINSAQETRVSLGAQEISNRLAQQLGDRLRLNCPVVRIDHSDSGAVIHHEHGSIAAKRVIVAIPLVLAGRIRYSPPMSGVRDQLTQRSFMGSVLKVHVVYSSPFWRESGLSGHITSDTGKVQITFDQSHPDRSEGVIVGFMDSHLGRIATQMSYEDRKAEVIADLVRLLGEQAANPIAYYEKAWIDEEYSRGAYVGMMTPGTWSTLGPLLREPVGVIHWAGTETAIIWNGYMDGAIRSGEDAAQQVSSSLSREEKIK
;
A
#
# COMPACT_ATOMS: atom_id res chain seq x y z
N MET A 1 35.02 2.31 13.51
CA MET A 1 33.71 1.98 12.92
C MET A 1 32.66 2.36 13.97
N GLU A 2 31.64 3.07 13.56
CA GLU A 2 30.50 3.41 14.44
C GLU A 2 29.75 2.13 14.82
N SER A 3 29.14 2.10 16.00
CA SER A 3 28.40 0.93 16.49
C SER A 3 27.14 1.32 17.25
N THR A 4 26.13 0.48 17.17
CA THR A 4 24.85 0.62 17.88
C THR A 4 24.29 -0.77 18.24
N ASP A 5 23.25 -0.84 19.08
CA ASP A 5 22.58 -2.13 19.31
C ASP A 5 21.77 -2.58 18.09
N VAL A 6 21.07 -1.65 17.44
CA VAL A 6 20.20 -1.96 16.30
C VAL A 6 20.40 -0.96 15.17
N VAL A 7 20.46 -1.46 13.93
CA VAL A 7 20.27 -0.64 12.74
C VAL A 7 18.93 -1.00 12.11
N VAL A 8 18.13 0.02 11.84
CA VAL A 8 16.88 -0.10 11.08
C VAL A 8 17.10 0.44 9.67
N ILE A 9 16.66 -0.29 8.64
CA ILE A 9 16.83 0.07 7.24
C ILE A 9 15.47 0.37 6.63
N GLY A 10 15.27 1.62 6.21
CA GLY A 10 14.05 2.13 5.60
C GLY A 10 13.25 3.05 6.54
N GLY A 11 13.08 4.31 6.13
CA GLY A 11 12.38 5.40 6.86
C GLY A 11 10.89 5.49 6.53
N GLY A 12 10.23 4.38 6.15
CA GLY A 12 8.78 4.28 6.08
C GLY A 12 8.15 4.13 7.48
N LEU A 13 6.81 4.12 7.56
CA LEU A 13 6.09 4.00 8.84
C LEU A 13 6.55 2.80 9.68
N ALA A 14 6.85 1.66 9.05
CA ALA A 14 7.33 0.47 9.77
C ALA A 14 8.69 0.71 10.45
N GLY A 15 9.67 1.27 9.72
CA GLY A 15 11.00 1.53 10.27
C GLY A 15 11.00 2.67 11.29
N LEU A 16 10.24 3.74 11.05
CA LEU A 16 10.08 4.85 12.00
C LEU A 16 9.47 4.35 13.32
N THR A 17 8.41 3.53 13.23
CA THR A 17 7.77 2.93 14.41
C THR A 17 8.72 1.99 15.13
N ALA A 18 9.40 1.09 14.42
CA ALA A 18 10.37 0.18 15.04
C ALA A 18 11.47 0.95 15.79
N THR A 19 11.99 2.01 15.18
CA THR A 19 13.03 2.85 15.79
C THR A 19 12.51 3.52 17.06
N ARG A 20 11.31 4.12 17.01
CA ARG A 20 10.69 4.76 18.17
C ARG A 20 10.47 3.77 19.32
N GLU A 21 9.96 2.59 19.04
CA GLU A 21 9.70 1.57 20.05
C GLU A 21 11.00 1.03 20.71
N LEU A 22 12.08 0.89 19.93
CA LEU A 22 13.39 0.54 20.47
C LEU A 22 13.95 1.65 21.37
N MET A 23 13.82 2.91 20.96
CA MET A 23 14.22 4.08 21.77
C MET A 23 13.45 4.14 23.11
N ARG A 24 12.13 3.89 23.09
CA ARG A 24 11.29 3.85 24.30
C ARG A 24 11.75 2.76 25.29
N LYS A 25 12.41 1.71 24.80
CA LYS A 25 12.99 0.62 25.60
C LYS A 25 14.46 0.89 26.00
N GLY A 26 15.01 2.05 25.68
CA GLY A 26 16.39 2.43 26.00
C GLY A 26 17.45 1.75 25.15
N ILE A 27 17.06 1.10 24.03
CA ILE A 27 17.98 0.42 23.10
C ILE A 27 18.58 1.46 22.16
N SER A 28 19.91 1.43 21.97
CA SER A 28 20.57 2.32 21.01
C SER A 28 20.24 1.89 19.58
N VAL A 29 19.81 2.85 18.74
CA VAL A 29 19.32 2.56 17.39
C VAL A 29 19.67 3.66 16.41
N ILE A 30 20.01 3.28 15.19
CA ILE A 30 20.22 4.16 14.04
C ILE A 30 19.29 3.70 12.93
N LEU A 31 18.55 4.64 12.33
CA LEU A 31 17.68 4.42 11.17
C LEU A 31 18.33 5.01 9.92
N LEU A 32 18.46 4.20 8.88
CA LEU A 32 19.00 4.59 7.57
C LEU A 32 17.87 4.64 6.54
N GLU A 33 17.64 5.79 5.93
CA GLU A 33 16.72 5.99 4.81
C GLU A 33 17.49 6.35 3.55
N ALA A 34 17.15 5.71 2.44
CA ALA A 34 17.83 5.89 1.17
C ALA A 34 17.52 7.25 0.52
N ARG A 35 16.30 7.77 0.73
CA ARG A 35 15.84 9.06 0.18
C ARG A 35 16.26 10.23 1.06
N ASP A 36 16.04 11.41 0.53
CA ASP A 36 16.10 12.70 1.24
C ASP A 36 14.86 12.98 2.12
N ARG A 37 13.90 12.07 2.17
CA ARG A 37 12.63 12.17 2.90
C ARG A 37 12.25 10.87 3.58
N VAL A 38 11.45 10.96 4.62
CA VAL A 38 10.77 9.82 5.26
C VAL A 38 9.40 9.54 4.63
N GLY A 39 8.73 8.49 5.09
CA GLY A 39 7.36 8.13 4.72
C GLY A 39 7.27 6.96 3.75
N GLY A 40 8.34 6.65 3.00
CA GLY A 40 8.31 5.55 2.04
C GLY A 40 7.19 5.71 1.00
N ARG A 41 6.15 4.87 1.10
CA ARG A 41 4.97 4.88 0.22
C ARG A 41 3.89 5.92 0.60
N THR A 42 4.06 6.69 1.67
CA THR A 42 3.33 7.95 1.89
C THR A 42 4.17 9.10 1.36
N HIS A 43 3.58 9.97 0.55
CA HIS A 43 4.26 11.12 -0.05
C HIS A 43 3.25 12.22 -0.31
N SER A 44 3.32 13.27 0.47
CA SER A 44 2.44 14.44 0.40
C SER A 44 3.29 15.66 0.05
N VAL A 45 2.86 16.43 -0.95
CA VAL A 45 3.59 17.63 -1.42
C VAL A 45 2.61 18.79 -1.52
N VAL A 46 3.01 19.94 -1.01
CA VAL A 46 2.32 21.20 -1.32
C VAL A 46 2.94 21.76 -2.59
N GLU A 47 2.18 21.69 -3.66
CA GLU A 47 2.62 22.10 -5.00
C GLU A 47 2.68 23.62 -5.14
N SER A 48 3.30 24.12 -6.20
CA SER A 48 3.55 25.56 -6.42
C SER A 48 2.30 26.44 -6.39
N GLY A 49 1.12 25.86 -6.69
CA GLY A 49 -0.20 26.49 -6.57
C GLY A 49 -0.77 26.50 -5.15
N GLY A 50 -0.08 25.91 -4.16
CA GLY A 50 -0.55 25.76 -2.80
C GLY A 50 -1.45 24.54 -2.57
N THR A 51 -1.77 23.78 -3.61
CA THR A 51 -2.59 22.55 -3.51
C THR A 51 -1.79 21.45 -2.82
N LEU A 52 -2.37 20.85 -1.78
CA LEU A 52 -1.82 19.64 -1.18
C LEU A 52 -2.13 18.43 -2.06
N VAL A 53 -1.09 17.80 -2.59
CA VAL A 53 -1.17 16.61 -3.43
C VAL A 53 -0.63 15.41 -2.67
N GLU A 54 -1.44 14.38 -2.53
CA GLU A 54 -1.04 13.13 -1.87
C GLU A 54 -0.68 12.07 -2.91
N HIS A 55 0.57 12.04 -3.31
CA HIS A 55 1.09 11.10 -4.30
C HIS A 55 1.06 9.64 -3.82
N GLY A 56 1.11 9.41 -2.50
CA GLY A 56 1.14 8.08 -1.88
C GLY A 56 -0.18 7.67 -1.23
N GLY A 57 -0.08 6.77 -0.23
CA GLY A 57 -1.20 6.39 0.63
C GLY A 57 -1.72 7.59 1.39
N GLN A 58 -3.04 7.73 1.46
CA GLN A 58 -3.70 8.94 1.97
C GLN A 58 -4.87 8.69 2.90
N TRP A 59 -5.51 7.52 2.80
CA TRP A 59 -6.71 7.22 3.56
C TRP A 59 -6.43 6.36 4.79
N VAL A 60 -7.23 6.61 5.82
CA VAL A 60 -7.37 5.79 7.01
C VAL A 60 -8.85 5.55 7.29
N GLY A 61 -9.17 4.54 8.05
CA GLY A 61 -10.57 4.24 8.37
C GLY A 61 -10.72 3.40 9.63
N PRO A 62 -11.97 3.09 9.99
CA PRO A 62 -12.27 2.28 11.16
C PRO A 62 -11.50 0.97 11.19
N THR A 63 -11.13 0.53 12.40
CA THR A 63 -10.32 -0.67 12.68
C THR A 63 -8.83 -0.60 12.30
N GLN A 64 -8.40 0.50 11.69
CA GLN A 64 -6.98 0.83 11.54
C GLN A 64 -6.46 1.51 12.82
N ASP A 65 -6.53 0.78 13.93
CA ASP A 65 -6.41 1.34 15.28
C ASP A 65 -5.03 1.94 15.57
N ARG A 66 -3.97 1.38 14.98
CA ARG A 66 -2.60 1.86 15.23
C ARG A 66 -2.34 3.19 14.55
N VAL A 67 -2.75 3.33 13.31
CA VAL A 67 -2.56 4.61 12.59
C VAL A 67 -3.47 5.69 13.14
N LEU A 68 -4.71 5.37 13.51
CA LEU A 68 -5.62 6.33 14.13
C LEU A 68 -5.11 6.81 15.49
N ALA A 69 -4.66 5.89 16.36
CA ALA A 69 -4.05 6.25 17.64
C ALA A 69 -2.78 7.09 17.48
N LEU A 70 -1.97 6.79 16.44
CA LEU A 70 -0.77 7.55 16.15
C LEU A 70 -1.08 8.96 15.63
N ILE A 71 -2.11 9.13 14.81
CA ILE A 71 -2.61 10.43 14.34
C ILE A 71 -3.01 11.29 15.54
N ASP A 72 -3.77 10.73 16.49
CA ASP A 72 -4.19 11.40 17.73
C ASP A 72 -2.98 11.74 18.62
N GLU A 73 -2.08 10.78 18.89
CA GLU A 73 -0.85 10.98 19.68
C GLU A 73 0.02 12.11 19.12
N LEU A 74 0.09 12.22 17.79
CA LEU A 74 0.86 13.24 17.11
C LEU A 74 0.12 14.59 17.00
N GLY A 75 -1.12 14.69 17.45
CA GLY A 75 -1.94 15.90 17.36
C GLY A 75 -2.24 16.32 15.93
N LEU A 76 -2.46 15.37 15.05
CA LEU A 76 -2.79 15.63 13.63
C LEU A 76 -4.31 15.72 13.46
N GLU A 77 -4.76 16.74 12.75
CA GLU A 77 -6.16 16.91 12.39
C GLU A 77 -6.52 16.04 11.19
N THR A 78 -7.77 15.58 11.16
CA THR A 78 -8.33 14.76 10.08
C THR A 78 -9.66 15.31 9.61
N PHE A 79 -10.06 14.92 8.40
CA PHE A 79 -11.37 15.21 7.85
C PHE A 79 -11.91 14.00 7.10
N THR A 80 -13.23 13.92 6.97
CA THR A 80 -13.92 12.84 6.26
C THR A 80 -13.74 12.99 4.75
N GLN A 81 -13.45 11.88 4.08
CA GLN A 81 -13.44 11.80 2.61
C GLN A 81 -14.80 12.23 2.07
N TYR A 82 -14.80 13.17 1.11
CA TYR A 82 -16.05 13.57 0.47
C TYR A 82 -16.68 12.38 -0.27
N SER A 83 -17.92 12.10 0.02
CA SER A 83 -18.68 10.97 -0.55
C SER A 83 -20.17 11.32 -0.75
N ASP A 84 -20.53 12.60 -0.59
CA ASP A 84 -21.90 13.04 -0.84
C ASP A 84 -22.23 12.99 -2.34
N GLY A 85 -23.49 12.68 -2.66
CA GLY A 85 -23.95 12.53 -4.02
C GLY A 85 -23.91 11.08 -4.53
N GLU A 86 -24.03 10.93 -5.83
CA GLU A 86 -24.05 9.63 -6.50
C GLU A 86 -22.66 9.27 -7.03
N ASN A 87 -22.31 8.00 -6.95
CA ASN A 87 -21.19 7.41 -7.65
C ASN A 87 -21.54 7.23 -9.14
N LEU A 88 -20.53 7.17 -9.99
CA LEU A 88 -20.71 6.97 -11.42
C LEU A 88 -20.00 5.69 -11.87
N GLN A 89 -20.70 4.82 -12.57
CA GLN A 89 -20.11 3.74 -13.35
C GLN A 89 -20.24 4.08 -14.84
N TYR A 90 -19.12 4.01 -15.56
CA TYR A 90 -19.13 4.04 -17.02
C TYR A 90 -18.79 2.64 -17.52
N SER A 91 -19.75 2.01 -18.19
CA SER A 91 -19.58 0.65 -18.71
C SER A 91 -20.33 0.49 -20.03
N ASN A 92 -19.69 -0.16 -21.01
CA ASN A 92 -20.26 -0.41 -22.34
C ASN A 92 -20.82 0.85 -23.01
N GLY A 93 -20.14 2.01 -22.85
CA GLY A 93 -20.56 3.27 -23.44
C GLY A 93 -21.71 3.98 -22.69
N THR A 94 -22.12 3.49 -21.53
CA THR A 94 -23.27 4.01 -20.78
C THR A 94 -22.85 4.48 -19.38
N HIS A 95 -23.41 5.63 -18.97
CA HIS A 95 -23.27 6.13 -17.60
C HIS A 95 -24.41 5.59 -16.72
N LEU A 96 -24.03 5.02 -15.58
CA LEU A 96 -24.94 4.61 -14.52
C LEU A 96 -24.60 5.37 -13.24
N ARG A 97 -25.56 6.07 -12.66
CA ARG A 97 -25.44 6.68 -11.32
C ARG A 97 -26.01 5.74 -10.28
N TYR A 98 -25.31 5.63 -9.15
CA TYR A 98 -25.72 4.75 -8.08
C TYR A 98 -25.22 5.24 -6.71
N HIS A 99 -25.83 4.73 -5.65
CA HIS A 99 -25.37 4.94 -4.26
C HIS A 99 -24.74 3.66 -3.69
N GLY A 100 -23.81 3.82 -2.74
CA GLY A 100 -23.17 2.70 -2.07
C GLY A 100 -21.94 2.16 -2.82
N ALA A 101 -21.47 0.98 -2.40
CA ALA A 101 -20.24 0.40 -2.92
C ALA A 101 -20.42 -0.41 -4.22
N ILE A 102 -21.65 -0.84 -4.53
CA ILE A 102 -21.97 -1.73 -5.65
C ILE A 102 -22.92 -1.04 -6.61
N PRO A 103 -22.65 -1.06 -7.95
CA PRO A 103 -23.58 -0.59 -8.96
C PRO A 103 -24.87 -1.43 -8.95
N THR A 104 -26.04 -0.80 -8.95
CA THR A 104 -27.34 -1.45 -8.82
C THR A 104 -28.23 -1.35 -10.08
N GLY A 105 -27.66 -0.91 -11.21
CA GLY A 105 -28.45 -0.70 -12.44
C GLY A 105 -28.94 -1.97 -13.10
N ASP A 106 -28.18 -3.07 -13.03
CA ASP A 106 -28.60 -4.42 -13.44
C ASP A 106 -28.82 -5.29 -12.19
N PRO A 107 -30.06 -5.72 -11.92
CA PRO A 107 -30.35 -6.54 -10.73
C PRO A 107 -29.61 -7.87 -10.71
N MET A 108 -29.35 -8.51 -11.84
CA MET A 108 -28.60 -9.77 -11.91
C MET A 108 -27.13 -9.52 -11.58
N GLN A 109 -26.53 -8.50 -12.20
CA GLN A 109 -25.16 -8.10 -11.88
C GLN A 109 -25.00 -7.73 -10.41
N ALA A 110 -25.93 -6.96 -9.84
CA ALA A 110 -25.89 -6.57 -8.43
C ALA A 110 -25.97 -7.78 -7.50
N ALA A 111 -26.85 -8.76 -7.78
CA ALA A 111 -26.96 -9.99 -7.02
C ALA A 111 -25.64 -10.81 -7.07
N ASP A 112 -25.11 -11.02 -8.26
CA ASP A 112 -23.85 -11.75 -8.45
C ASP A 112 -22.66 -11.07 -7.75
N LEU A 113 -22.62 -9.73 -7.71
CA LEU A 113 -21.60 -8.98 -7.00
C LEU A 113 -21.71 -9.14 -5.48
N VAL A 114 -22.92 -9.09 -4.95
CA VAL A 114 -23.17 -9.37 -3.51
C VAL A 114 -22.72 -10.78 -3.16
N ASP A 115 -23.13 -11.77 -3.95
CA ASP A 115 -22.76 -13.17 -3.74
C ASP A 115 -21.23 -13.37 -3.80
N ALA A 116 -20.54 -12.73 -4.76
CA ALA A 116 -19.09 -12.78 -4.86
C ALA A 116 -18.38 -12.17 -3.65
N MET A 117 -18.86 -11.03 -3.16
CA MET A 117 -18.29 -10.37 -1.98
C MET A 117 -18.49 -11.20 -0.71
N VAL A 118 -19.68 -11.80 -0.56
CA VAL A 118 -20.00 -12.69 0.57
C VAL A 118 -19.13 -13.95 0.50
N GLU A 119 -19.01 -14.58 -0.67
CA GLU A 119 -18.18 -15.77 -0.85
C GLU A 119 -16.70 -15.48 -0.55
N LEU A 120 -16.12 -14.43 -1.15
CA LEU A 120 -14.73 -14.06 -0.91
C LEU A 120 -14.48 -13.72 0.56
N THR A 121 -15.39 -12.98 1.19
CA THR A 121 -15.28 -12.65 2.62
C THR A 121 -15.37 -13.91 3.48
N SER A 122 -16.32 -14.80 3.20
CA SER A 122 -16.46 -16.06 3.95
C SER A 122 -15.19 -16.92 3.86
N LYS A 123 -14.69 -17.14 2.64
CA LYS A 123 -13.43 -17.87 2.41
C LYS A 123 -12.22 -17.18 3.09
N ALA A 124 -12.17 -15.85 3.07
CA ALA A 124 -11.13 -15.10 3.74
C ALA A 124 -11.15 -15.30 5.26
N MET A 125 -12.35 -15.36 5.87
CA MET A 125 -12.50 -15.57 7.32
C MET A 125 -12.01 -16.94 7.79
N GLU A 126 -11.88 -17.93 6.91
CA GLU A 126 -11.31 -19.24 7.22
C GLU A 126 -9.76 -19.20 7.30
N ILE A 127 -9.12 -18.16 6.75
CA ILE A 127 -7.67 -18.02 6.73
C ILE A 127 -7.15 -17.53 8.09
N ASP A 128 -6.21 -18.25 8.69
CA ASP A 128 -5.40 -17.73 9.77
C ASP A 128 -4.36 -16.74 9.18
N PRO A 129 -4.48 -15.43 9.44
CA PRO A 129 -3.58 -14.45 8.84
C PRO A 129 -2.14 -14.54 9.37
N SER A 130 -1.93 -15.21 10.50
CA SER A 130 -0.59 -15.47 11.03
C SER A 130 0.13 -16.58 10.27
N ALA A 131 -0.63 -17.54 9.73
CA ALA A 131 -0.10 -18.73 9.04
C ALA A 131 -1.02 -19.22 7.90
N PRO A 132 -1.20 -18.41 6.82
CA PRO A 132 -2.11 -18.78 5.71
C PRO A 132 -1.76 -20.14 5.07
N TRP A 133 -0.50 -20.53 5.09
CA TRP A 133 0.00 -21.81 4.59
C TRP A 133 -0.47 -23.03 5.37
N ASN A 134 -1.02 -22.85 6.57
CA ASN A 134 -1.56 -23.93 7.40
C ASN A 134 -3.05 -24.24 7.10
N HIS A 135 -3.70 -23.46 6.23
CA HIS A 135 -5.07 -23.72 5.83
C HIS A 135 -5.17 -25.12 5.18
N PRO A 136 -6.19 -25.95 5.48
CA PRO A 136 -6.31 -27.32 4.95
C PRO A 136 -6.23 -27.41 3.42
N HIS A 137 -6.69 -26.36 2.74
CA HIS A 137 -6.67 -26.24 1.27
C HIS A 137 -5.62 -25.24 0.77
N ALA A 138 -4.61 -24.89 1.57
CA ALA A 138 -3.63 -23.87 1.22
C ALA A 138 -2.97 -24.11 -0.14
N SER A 139 -2.46 -25.32 -0.39
CA SER A 139 -1.82 -25.66 -1.67
C SER A 139 -2.76 -25.54 -2.87
N PHE A 140 -4.04 -25.88 -2.70
CA PHE A 140 -5.05 -25.74 -3.77
C PHE A 140 -5.35 -24.27 -4.04
N LEU A 141 -5.67 -23.49 -3.00
CA LEU A 141 -5.97 -22.06 -3.11
C LEU A 141 -4.77 -21.26 -3.66
N ASP A 142 -3.55 -21.63 -3.25
CA ASP A 142 -2.32 -20.98 -3.70
C ASP A 142 -1.87 -21.39 -5.10
N SER A 143 -2.36 -22.51 -5.62
CA SER A 143 -2.10 -22.93 -7.01
C SER A 143 -2.93 -22.18 -8.05
N MET A 144 -4.02 -21.54 -7.61
CA MET A 144 -4.92 -20.78 -8.48
C MET A 144 -4.60 -19.28 -8.44
N THR A 145 -4.88 -18.61 -9.55
CA THR A 145 -4.95 -17.15 -9.59
C THR A 145 -6.36 -16.67 -9.22
N VAL A 146 -6.48 -15.39 -8.87
CA VAL A 146 -7.80 -14.76 -8.72
C VAL A 146 -8.60 -14.84 -10.02
N GLU A 147 -7.96 -14.69 -11.19
CA GLU A 147 -8.63 -14.84 -12.50
C GLU A 147 -9.19 -16.25 -12.71
N THR A 148 -8.43 -17.28 -12.30
CA THR A 148 -8.91 -18.66 -12.39
C THR A 148 -10.17 -18.86 -11.56
N TRP A 149 -10.23 -18.26 -10.36
CA TRP A 149 -11.42 -18.30 -9.51
C TRP A 149 -12.58 -17.53 -10.17
N ILE A 150 -12.37 -16.29 -10.66
CA ILE A 150 -13.41 -15.50 -11.35
C ILE A 150 -14.00 -16.28 -12.54
N ALA A 151 -13.14 -16.87 -13.36
CA ALA A 151 -13.56 -17.63 -14.54
C ALA A 151 -14.40 -18.88 -14.18
N SER A 152 -14.15 -19.50 -13.04
CA SER A 152 -14.86 -20.69 -12.58
C SER A 152 -16.27 -20.39 -12.04
N GLN A 153 -16.60 -19.13 -11.73
CA GLN A 153 -17.89 -18.73 -11.19
C GLN A 153 -18.98 -18.68 -12.26
N GLN A 154 -20.22 -18.93 -11.84
CA GLN A 154 -21.40 -18.82 -12.71
C GLN A 154 -22.01 -17.42 -12.74
N TYR A 155 -21.22 -16.38 -12.42
CA TYR A 155 -21.65 -14.98 -12.47
C TYR A 155 -21.77 -14.48 -13.90
N CYS A 156 -22.64 -13.48 -14.12
CA CYS A 156 -22.72 -12.79 -15.39
C CYS A 156 -21.42 -12.03 -15.75
N ASP A 157 -21.21 -11.77 -17.02
CA ASP A 157 -19.97 -11.14 -17.50
C ASP A 157 -19.75 -9.77 -16.86
N GLY A 158 -20.80 -8.96 -16.70
CA GLY A 158 -20.70 -7.64 -16.05
C GLY A 158 -20.22 -7.73 -14.59
N ALA A 159 -20.64 -8.74 -13.84
CA ALA A 159 -20.14 -8.98 -12.47
C ALA A 159 -18.68 -9.41 -12.48
N LYS A 160 -18.30 -10.33 -13.36
CA LYS A 160 -16.89 -10.76 -13.52
C LYS A 160 -15.95 -9.60 -13.88
N ASP A 161 -16.37 -8.72 -14.78
CA ASP A 161 -15.58 -7.57 -15.21
C ASP A 161 -15.44 -6.54 -14.08
N TRP A 162 -16.48 -6.34 -13.30
CA TRP A 162 -16.41 -5.48 -12.13
C TRP A 162 -15.46 -6.05 -11.06
N ILE A 163 -15.50 -7.38 -10.79
CA ILE A 163 -14.58 -8.04 -9.86
C ILE A 163 -13.13 -7.90 -10.33
N ARG A 164 -12.86 -8.01 -11.64
CA ARG A 164 -11.54 -7.74 -12.22
C ARG A 164 -11.09 -6.30 -11.98
N THR A 165 -11.98 -5.33 -12.18
CA THR A 165 -11.72 -3.91 -11.92
C THR A 165 -11.43 -3.67 -10.44
N LEU A 166 -12.23 -4.24 -9.54
CA LEU A 166 -11.99 -4.19 -8.11
C LEU A 166 -10.63 -4.79 -7.73
N CYS A 167 -10.27 -5.92 -8.30
CA CYS A 167 -8.98 -6.56 -8.06
C CYS A 167 -7.82 -5.64 -8.47
N ARG A 168 -7.89 -5.01 -9.64
CA ARG A 168 -6.88 -4.04 -10.08
C ARG A 168 -6.79 -2.85 -9.15
N ALA A 169 -7.92 -2.32 -8.69
CA ALA A 169 -7.96 -1.18 -7.77
C ALA A 169 -7.37 -1.49 -6.38
N LEU A 170 -7.54 -2.73 -5.87
CA LEU A 170 -7.04 -3.13 -4.56
C LEU A 170 -5.57 -3.56 -4.57
N PHE A 171 -5.13 -4.23 -5.65
CA PHE A 171 -3.81 -4.86 -5.73
C PHE A 171 -2.84 -4.20 -6.72
N PRO A 172 -3.20 -3.17 -7.47
CA PRO A 172 -2.61 -2.67 -8.74
C PRO A 172 -1.90 -3.75 -9.56
N ALA A 173 -2.59 -4.89 -9.78
CA ALA A 173 -2.11 -6.04 -10.53
C ALA A 173 -3.26 -6.74 -11.26
N GLU A 174 -2.95 -7.50 -12.30
CA GLU A 174 -3.96 -8.31 -12.97
C GLU A 174 -4.40 -9.47 -12.08
N PRO A 175 -5.69 -9.83 -12.08
CA PRO A 175 -6.18 -11.00 -11.34
C PRO A 175 -5.44 -12.30 -11.66
N GLY A 176 -4.87 -12.41 -12.87
CA GLY A 176 -4.05 -13.54 -13.30
C GLY A 176 -2.63 -13.58 -12.73
N GLU A 177 -2.18 -12.52 -12.08
CA GLU A 177 -0.84 -12.44 -11.49
C GLU A 177 -0.82 -12.83 -10.00
N ILE A 178 -1.98 -12.80 -9.33
CA ILE A 178 -2.10 -12.90 -7.88
C ILE A 178 -2.59 -14.29 -7.48
N SER A 179 -1.94 -14.91 -6.49
CA SER A 179 -2.44 -16.12 -5.83
C SER A 179 -3.81 -15.86 -5.18
N LEU A 180 -4.77 -16.77 -5.37
CA LEU A 180 -6.06 -16.68 -4.68
C LEU A 180 -5.87 -16.72 -3.15
N LEU A 181 -4.97 -17.56 -2.64
CA LEU A 181 -4.66 -17.58 -1.20
C LEU A 181 -4.13 -16.24 -0.71
N HIS A 182 -3.31 -15.54 -1.52
CA HIS A 182 -2.84 -14.20 -1.18
C HIS A 182 -4.00 -13.19 -1.12
N ALA A 183 -4.91 -13.21 -2.07
CA ALA A 183 -6.07 -12.32 -2.05
C ALA A 183 -6.97 -12.58 -0.83
N LEU A 184 -7.23 -13.86 -0.50
CA LEU A 184 -8.01 -14.23 0.68
C LEU A 184 -7.32 -13.81 1.98
N PHE A 185 -6.00 -14.00 2.09
CA PHE A 185 -5.21 -13.48 3.22
C PHE A 185 -5.34 -11.95 3.33
N TYR A 186 -5.22 -11.23 2.22
CA TYR A 186 -5.33 -9.78 2.18
C TYR A 186 -6.71 -9.31 2.67
N PHE A 187 -7.79 -9.89 2.15
CA PHE A 187 -9.15 -9.62 2.60
C PHE A 187 -9.34 -9.95 4.08
N ARG A 188 -8.80 -11.09 4.54
CA ARG A 188 -8.82 -11.46 5.97
C ARG A 188 -8.15 -10.43 6.84
N SER A 189 -6.99 -9.92 6.41
CA SER A 189 -6.21 -8.94 7.16
C SER A 189 -6.94 -7.60 7.35
N GLY A 190 -7.75 -7.18 6.37
CA GLY A 190 -8.57 -5.97 6.41
C GLY A 190 -9.97 -6.15 6.99
N GLY A 191 -10.35 -7.40 7.36
CA GLY A 191 -11.65 -7.70 7.95
C GLY A 191 -12.79 -7.91 6.95
N GLY A 192 -12.48 -8.23 5.69
CA GLY A 192 -13.40 -8.54 4.60
C GLY A 192 -13.35 -7.55 3.44
N VAL A 193 -13.84 -7.98 2.29
CA VAL A 193 -13.80 -7.17 1.05
C VAL A 193 -14.52 -5.84 1.23
N GLU A 194 -15.72 -5.86 1.80
CA GLU A 194 -16.59 -4.68 1.95
C GLU A 194 -15.89 -3.54 2.73
N LYS A 195 -15.14 -3.87 3.78
CA LYS A 195 -14.39 -2.88 4.56
C LYS A 195 -13.23 -2.23 3.80
N MET A 196 -12.77 -2.87 2.75
CA MET A 196 -11.59 -2.42 2.02
C MET A 196 -11.92 -1.55 0.80
N ILE A 197 -13.18 -1.51 0.34
CA ILE A 197 -13.57 -0.85 -0.91
C ILE A 197 -14.40 0.42 -0.74
N GLY A 198 -14.88 0.71 0.47
CA GLY A 198 -15.81 1.82 0.72
C GLY A 198 -15.15 3.08 1.26
N THR A 199 -15.90 4.18 1.20
CA THR A 199 -15.57 5.48 1.79
C THR A 199 -16.35 5.79 3.07
N ILE A 200 -17.35 4.98 3.41
CA ILE A 200 -18.18 5.13 4.62
C ILE A 200 -18.00 3.90 5.50
N ASN A 201 -17.61 4.07 6.76
CA ASN A 201 -17.28 2.99 7.70
C ASN A 201 -16.27 1.97 7.13
N SER A 202 -15.35 2.42 6.29
CA SER A 202 -14.45 1.61 5.48
C SER A 202 -13.06 2.24 5.40
N ALA A 203 -12.14 1.58 4.68
CA ALA A 203 -10.72 1.93 4.67
C ALA A 203 -10.39 3.33 4.11
N GLN A 204 -11.27 3.92 3.30
CA GLN A 204 -11.07 5.23 2.67
C GLN A 204 -11.93 6.34 3.29
N GLU A 205 -12.28 6.25 4.58
CA GLU A 205 -13.20 7.18 5.23
C GLU A 205 -12.56 8.53 5.58
N THR A 206 -11.32 8.53 6.01
CA THR A 206 -10.70 9.68 6.66
C THR A 206 -9.36 10.03 6.02
N ARG A 207 -9.03 11.31 5.98
CA ARG A 207 -7.76 11.86 5.49
C ARG A 207 -7.13 12.77 6.53
N VAL A 208 -5.79 12.85 6.53
CA VAL A 208 -5.02 13.77 7.37
C VAL A 208 -4.96 15.15 6.72
N SER A 209 -5.30 16.21 7.44
CA SER A 209 -5.41 17.58 6.91
C SER A 209 -4.11 18.11 6.30
N LEU A 210 -2.97 17.73 6.86
CA LEU A 210 -1.63 18.10 6.35
C LEU A 210 -1.01 17.04 5.42
N GLY A 211 -1.80 16.01 5.03
CA GLY A 211 -1.34 14.86 4.27
C GLY A 211 -0.78 13.74 5.13
N ALA A 212 -0.93 12.49 4.65
CA ALA A 212 -0.56 11.30 5.41
C ALA A 212 0.94 11.18 5.70
N GLN A 213 1.82 11.78 4.89
CA GLN A 213 3.26 11.80 5.15
C GLN A 213 3.61 12.56 6.44
N GLU A 214 2.76 13.49 6.89
CA GLU A 214 3.02 14.27 8.10
C GLU A 214 3.11 13.37 9.36
N ILE A 215 2.45 12.22 9.36
CA ILE A 215 2.64 11.19 10.40
C ILE A 215 4.12 10.78 10.48
N SER A 216 4.72 10.50 9.33
CA SER A 216 6.14 10.12 9.24
C SER A 216 7.08 11.27 9.58
N ASN A 217 6.75 12.49 9.17
CA ASN A 217 7.54 13.68 9.48
C ASN A 217 7.61 13.94 10.98
N ARG A 218 6.47 13.86 11.69
CA ARG A 218 6.44 14.05 13.16
C ARG A 218 7.13 12.92 13.91
N LEU A 219 7.04 11.69 13.43
CA LEU A 219 7.85 10.59 13.97
C LEU A 219 9.35 10.86 13.77
N ALA A 220 9.77 11.27 12.58
CA ALA A 220 11.16 11.54 12.27
C ALA A 220 11.76 12.65 13.17
N GLN A 221 10.98 13.70 13.47
CA GLN A 221 11.39 14.76 14.40
C GLN A 221 11.70 14.21 15.80
N GLN A 222 10.98 13.20 16.28
CA GLN A 222 11.24 12.56 17.57
C GLN A 222 12.54 11.74 17.59
N LEU A 223 13.02 11.29 16.43
CA LEU A 223 14.23 10.46 16.32
C LEU A 223 15.53 11.28 16.37
N GLY A 224 15.50 12.55 15.94
CA GLY A 224 16.66 13.43 15.89
C GLY A 224 17.81 12.83 15.08
N ASP A 225 19.04 12.91 15.59
CA ASP A 225 20.26 12.43 14.93
C ASP A 225 20.35 10.92 14.68
N ARG A 226 19.38 10.15 15.19
CA ARG A 226 19.28 8.72 14.92
C ARG A 226 18.79 8.40 13.52
N LEU A 227 18.09 9.36 12.89
CA LEU A 227 17.65 9.24 11.51
C LEU A 227 18.75 9.81 10.58
N ARG A 228 19.12 9.03 9.58
CA ARG A 228 20.04 9.44 8.52
C ARG A 228 19.37 9.25 7.16
N LEU A 229 19.14 10.36 6.50
CA LEU A 229 18.64 10.43 5.13
C LEU A 229 19.78 10.28 4.12
N ASN A 230 19.45 10.01 2.86
CA ASN A 230 20.42 9.82 1.78
C ASN A 230 21.47 8.73 2.08
N CYS A 231 21.04 7.67 2.78
CA CYS A 231 21.91 6.58 3.20
C CYS A 231 21.42 5.22 2.66
N PRO A 232 21.44 4.98 1.35
CA PRO A 232 21.04 3.72 0.77
C PRO A 232 21.97 2.59 1.24
N VAL A 233 21.38 1.55 1.82
CA VAL A 233 22.10 0.36 2.26
C VAL A 233 22.29 -0.57 1.06
N VAL A 234 23.54 -0.94 0.80
CA VAL A 234 23.92 -1.75 -0.37
C VAL A 234 24.36 -3.16 0.00
N ARG A 235 24.85 -3.36 1.25
CA ARG A 235 25.35 -4.64 1.72
C ARG A 235 25.20 -4.79 3.23
N ILE A 236 24.96 -6.03 3.66
CA ILE A 236 24.94 -6.45 5.07
C ILE A 236 25.85 -7.67 5.22
N ASP A 237 26.94 -7.52 5.97
CA ASP A 237 27.77 -8.64 6.42
C ASP A 237 27.25 -9.08 7.80
N HIS A 238 26.84 -10.34 7.95
CA HIS A 238 26.20 -10.80 9.16
C HIS A 238 26.78 -12.12 9.68
N SER A 239 26.63 -12.32 10.98
CA SER A 239 27.00 -13.53 11.71
C SER A 239 26.01 -13.75 12.86
N ASP A 240 26.18 -14.79 13.64
CA ASP A 240 25.35 -15.04 14.82
C ASP A 240 25.53 -13.97 15.91
N SER A 241 26.67 -13.25 15.92
CA SER A 241 27.00 -12.26 16.93
C SER A 241 26.65 -10.82 16.57
N GLY A 242 26.30 -10.53 15.31
CA GLY A 242 25.98 -9.19 14.85
C GLY A 242 26.15 -9.01 13.35
N ALA A 243 26.05 -7.76 12.90
CA ALA A 243 26.18 -7.42 11.50
C ALA A 243 26.95 -6.11 11.28
N VAL A 244 27.51 -5.94 10.07
CA VAL A 244 28.06 -4.70 9.56
C VAL A 244 27.20 -4.26 8.37
N ILE A 245 26.59 -3.10 8.50
CA ILE A 245 25.70 -2.52 7.49
C ILE A 245 26.49 -1.50 6.69
N HIS A 246 26.64 -1.73 5.40
CA HIS A 246 27.35 -0.85 4.46
C HIS A 246 26.35 0.02 3.70
N HIS A 247 26.57 1.32 3.76
CA HIS A 247 25.84 2.33 3.01
C HIS A 247 26.82 3.23 2.26
N GLU A 248 26.36 4.11 1.37
CA GLU A 248 27.23 4.91 0.50
C GLU A 248 28.25 5.78 1.24
N HIS A 249 27.95 6.17 2.49
CA HIS A 249 28.81 7.08 3.26
C HIS A 249 29.65 6.38 4.32
N GLY A 250 29.64 5.04 4.36
CA GLY A 250 30.42 4.26 5.34
C GLY A 250 29.79 2.96 5.80
N SER A 251 30.07 2.58 7.04
CA SER A 251 29.52 1.35 7.60
C SER A 251 29.30 1.46 9.12
N ILE A 252 28.27 0.76 9.60
CA ILE A 252 27.86 0.73 11.00
C ILE A 252 27.79 -0.73 11.47
N ALA A 253 28.41 -1.01 12.63
CA ALA A 253 28.28 -2.30 13.29
C ALA A 253 27.02 -2.31 14.17
N ALA A 254 26.27 -3.40 14.16
CA ALA A 254 25.08 -3.56 14.99
C ALA A 254 24.95 -5.00 15.53
N LYS A 255 24.33 -5.16 16.72
CA LYS A 255 23.97 -6.48 17.24
C LYS A 255 22.80 -7.08 16.49
N ARG A 256 21.85 -6.26 16.06
CA ARG A 256 20.63 -6.66 15.32
C ARG A 256 20.34 -5.69 14.19
N VAL A 257 19.64 -6.19 13.18
CA VAL A 257 19.20 -5.40 12.02
C VAL A 257 17.71 -5.61 11.82
N ILE A 258 16.96 -4.52 11.58
CA ILE A 258 15.59 -4.59 11.08
C ILE A 258 15.58 -4.08 9.65
N VAL A 259 15.21 -4.94 8.70
CA VAL A 259 15.02 -4.58 7.30
C VAL A 259 13.55 -4.24 7.09
N ALA A 260 13.26 -2.92 7.00
CA ALA A 260 11.91 -2.34 6.92
C ALA A 260 11.64 -1.70 5.54
N ILE A 261 12.06 -2.36 4.49
CA ILE A 261 11.88 -1.95 3.09
C ILE A 261 10.96 -2.94 2.36
N PRO A 262 10.40 -2.59 1.19
CA PRO A 262 9.58 -3.51 0.40
C PRO A 262 10.29 -4.85 0.18
N LEU A 263 9.55 -5.97 0.31
CA LEU A 263 10.10 -7.32 0.25
C LEU A 263 10.96 -7.56 -1.00
N VAL A 264 10.49 -7.08 -2.16
CA VAL A 264 11.20 -7.22 -3.43
C VAL A 264 12.55 -6.47 -3.45
N LEU A 265 12.67 -5.40 -2.68
CA LEU A 265 13.90 -4.62 -2.58
C LEU A 265 14.88 -5.22 -1.54
N ALA A 266 14.38 -5.94 -0.56
CA ALA A 266 15.23 -6.67 0.38
C ALA A 266 16.16 -7.66 -0.35
N GLY A 267 15.70 -8.25 -1.48
CA GLY A 267 16.52 -9.11 -2.34
C GLY A 267 17.59 -8.38 -3.17
N ARG A 268 17.60 -7.03 -3.18
CA ARG A 268 18.63 -6.22 -3.86
C ARG A 268 19.80 -5.87 -2.96
N ILE A 269 19.65 -5.98 -1.64
CA ILE A 269 20.76 -5.84 -0.70
C ILE A 269 21.66 -7.06 -0.82
N ARG A 270 22.96 -6.84 -0.91
CA ARG A 270 23.94 -7.91 -0.92
C ARG A 270 24.19 -8.41 0.50
N TYR A 271 23.86 -9.66 0.79
CA TYR A 271 24.12 -10.31 2.08
C TYR A 271 25.41 -11.14 2.03
N SER A 272 26.16 -11.16 3.16
CA SER A 272 27.36 -11.97 3.33
C SER A 272 27.39 -12.55 4.76
N PRO A 273 27.26 -13.88 4.95
CA PRO A 273 27.01 -14.88 3.90
C PRO A 273 25.70 -14.61 3.14
N PRO A 274 25.54 -15.17 1.93
CA PRO A 274 24.31 -15.00 1.17
C PRO A 274 23.11 -15.60 1.90
N MET A 275 21.92 -15.05 1.66
CA MET A 275 20.67 -15.66 2.11
C MET A 275 20.54 -17.09 1.57
N SER A 276 19.75 -17.92 2.26
CA SER A 276 19.43 -19.23 1.69
C SER A 276 18.69 -19.07 0.35
N GLY A 277 18.93 -19.98 -0.59
CA GLY A 277 18.27 -19.95 -1.89
C GLY A 277 16.73 -19.99 -1.78
N VAL A 278 16.19 -20.58 -0.71
CA VAL A 278 14.74 -20.59 -0.45
C VAL A 278 14.24 -19.18 -0.06
N ARG A 279 15.01 -18.45 0.78
CA ARG A 279 14.68 -17.05 1.11
C ARG A 279 14.77 -16.14 -0.12
N ASP A 280 15.76 -16.34 -0.99
CA ASP A 280 15.89 -15.61 -2.24
C ASP A 280 14.69 -15.86 -3.17
N GLN A 281 14.20 -17.10 -3.24
CA GLN A 281 12.99 -17.40 -4.02
C GLN A 281 11.76 -16.64 -3.54
N LEU A 282 11.61 -16.35 -2.24
CA LEU A 282 10.51 -15.55 -1.73
C LEU A 282 10.53 -14.14 -2.35
N THR A 283 11.69 -13.48 -2.38
CA THR A 283 11.83 -12.15 -2.99
C THR A 283 11.65 -12.17 -4.50
N GLN A 284 12.05 -13.26 -5.18
CA GLN A 284 11.90 -13.43 -6.64
C GLN A 284 10.47 -13.74 -7.07
N ARG A 285 9.66 -14.35 -6.21
CA ARG A 285 8.25 -14.70 -6.48
C ARG A 285 7.25 -13.66 -5.96
N SER A 286 7.76 -12.58 -5.39
CA SER A 286 6.96 -11.44 -4.96
C SER A 286 7.15 -10.29 -5.94
N PHE A 287 6.10 -9.50 -6.16
CA PHE A 287 6.17 -8.33 -7.01
C PHE A 287 5.38 -7.17 -6.41
N MET A 288 5.74 -5.95 -6.78
CA MET A 288 5.01 -4.74 -6.35
C MET A 288 3.91 -4.42 -7.34
N GLY A 289 2.80 -3.90 -6.84
CA GLY A 289 1.73 -3.39 -7.69
C GLY A 289 2.21 -2.29 -8.63
N SER A 290 1.62 -2.22 -9.80
CA SER A 290 1.95 -1.26 -10.85
C SER A 290 0.90 -0.16 -10.85
N VAL A 291 1.21 1.01 -10.31
CA VAL A 291 0.29 2.15 -10.24
C VAL A 291 0.96 3.46 -10.63
N LEU A 292 0.25 4.23 -11.42
CA LEU A 292 0.50 5.63 -11.66
C LEU A 292 -0.71 6.41 -11.13
N LYS A 293 -0.47 7.28 -10.15
CA LYS A 293 -1.50 8.09 -9.50
C LYS A 293 -1.50 9.49 -10.10
N VAL A 294 -2.66 9.99 -10.48
CA VAL A 294 -2.82 11.31 -11.09
C VAL A 294 -3.73 12.20 -10.24
N HIS A 295 -3.48 13.50 -10.28
CA HIS A 295 -4.28 14.53 -9.62
C HIS A 295 -4.58 15.62 -10.64
N VAL A 296 -5.85 15.84 -10.88
CA VAL A 296 -6.31 16.89 -11.81
C VAL A 296 -7.03 17.95 -11.01
N VAL A 297 -6.52 19.17 -11.04
CA VAL A 297 -7.00 20.30 -10.25
C VAL A 297 -7.84 21.23 -11.11
N TYR A 298 -8.99 21.61 -10.59
CA TYR A 298 -9.95 22.52 -11.20
C TYR A 298 -10.22 23.72 -10.29
N SER A 299 -10.73 24.80 -10.84
CA SER A 299 -11.08 26.01 -10.07
C SER A 299 -12.18 25.78 -9.02
N SER A 300 -13.01 24.77 -9.21
CA SER A 300 -14.03 24.32 -8.25
C SER A 300 -14.34 22.84 -8.46
N PRO A 301 -14.89 22.14 -7.46
CA PRO A 301 -15.34 20.76 -7.59
C PRO A 301 -16.70 20.68 -8.34
N PHE A 302 -16.71 21.05 -9.62
CA PHE A 302 -17.91 21.20 -10.46
C PHE A 302 -18.79 19.94 -10.55
N TRP A 303 -18.21 18.75 -10.39
CA TRP A 303 -18.96 17.48 -10.35
C TRP A 303 -19.95 17.42 -9.19
N ARG A 304 -19.66 18.11 -8.07
CA ARG A 304 -20.57 18.20 -6.92
C ARG A 304 -21.86 18.96 -7.26
N GLU A 305 -21.77 19.99 -8.10
CA GLU A 305 -22.95 20.73 -8.60
C GLU A 305 -23.87 19.84 -9.44
N SER A 306 -23.28 18.82 -10.08
CA SER A 306 -24.02 17.79 -10.82
C SER A 306 -24.52 16.64 -9.93
N GLY A 307 -24.34 16.71 -8.62
CA GLY A 307 -24.76 15.69 -7.65
C GLY A 307 -23.85 14.44 -7.64
N LEU A 308 -22.60 14.55 -8.11
CA LEU A 308 -21.67 13.43 -8.14
C LEU A 308 -20.69 13.49 -6.96
N SER A 309 -20.36 12.31 -6.40
CA SER A 309 -19.39 12.14 -5.31
C SER A 309 -17.93 12.28 -5.77
N GLY A 310 -17.65 12.20 -7.07
CA GLY A 310 -16.31 12.08 -7.62
C GLY A 310 -15.74 10.65 -7.58
N HIS A 311 -16.44 9.69 -6.95
CA HIS A 311 -16.10 8.28 -7.08
C HIS A 311 -16.68 7.74 -8.39
N ILE A 312 -15.77 7.38 -9.30
CA ILE A 312 -16.14 6.89 -10.64
C ILE A 312 -15.38 5.61 -10.90
N THR A 313 -16.06 4.63 -11.49
CA THR A 313 -15.43 3.42 -12.05
C THR A 313 -15.69 3.38 -13.56
N SER A 314 -14.69 2.93 -14.34
CA SER A 314 -14.80 2.82 -15.81
C SER A 314 -14.15 1.53 -16.30
N ASP A 315 -14.80 0.88 -17.26
CA ASP A 315 -14.24 -0.27 -18.00
C ASP A 315 -13.35 0.19 -19.18
N THR A 316 -13.29 1.49 -19.44
CA THR A 316 -12.66 2.09 -20.61
C THR A 316 -11.75 3.23 -20.20
N GLY A 317 -10.68 3.46 -20.99
CA GLY A 317 -9.69 4.50 -20.75
C GLY A 317 -8.52 4.06 -19.87
N LYS A 318 -7.65 5.00 -19.56
CA LYS A 318 -6.47 4.76 -18.72
C LYS A 318 -6.80 4.93 -17.25
N VAL A 319 -7.68 5.87 -16.91
CA VAL A 319 -8.14 6.12 -15.54
C VAL A 319 -9.42 5.36 -15.31
N GLN A 320 -9.33 4.24 -14.59
CA GLN A 320 -10.47 3.36 -14.34
C GLN A 320 -11.15 3.57 -13.00
N ILE A 321 -10.48 4.25 -12.05
CA ILE A 321 -11.09 4.62 -10.78
C ILE A 321 -10.68 6.03 -10.38
N THR A 322 -11.62 6.82 -9.87
CA THR A 322 -11.37 8.17 -9.35
C THR A 322 -12.06 8.40 -8.01
N PHE A 323 -11.57 9.41 -7.29
CA PHE A 323 -12.21 9.93 -6.08
C PHE A 323 -12.07 11.46 -6.05
N ASP A 324 -13.00 12.12 -5.36
CA ASP A 324 -12.85 13.52 -5.00
C ASP A 324 -11.76 13.67 -3.93
N GLN A 325 -10.69 14.40 -4.25
CA GLN A 325 -9.61 14.68 -3.32
C GLN A 325 -9.58 16.14 -2.86
N SER A 326 -10.62 16.90 -3.14
CA SER A 326 -10.71 18.31 -2.72
C SER A 326 -10.58 18.42 -1.20
N HIS A 327 -9.86 19.44 -0.75
CA HIS A 327 -9.74 19.74 0.68
C HIS A 327 -10.95 20.58 1.12
N PRO A 328 -11.56 20.32 2.29
CA PRO A 328 -12.77 21.03 2.72
C PRO A 328 -12.59 22.54 2.88
N ASP A 329 -11.39 23.00 3.23
CA ASP A 329 -11.07 24.41 3.47
C ASP A 329 -10.60 25.16 2.22
N ARG A 330 -10.68 24.54 1.02
CA ARG A 330 -10.22 25.12 -0.23
C ARG A 330 -11.33 25.16 -1.26
N SER A 331 -11.24 26.14 -2.16
CA SER A 331 -12.23 26.31 -3.24
C SER A 331 -11.97 25.44 -4.46
N GLU A 332 -10.71 25.03 -4.65
CA GLU A 332 -10.33 24.19 -5.79
C GLU A 332 -10.91 22.78 -5.66
N GLY A 333 -11.32 22.24 -6.79
CA GLY A 333 -11.69 20.85 -6.92
C GLY A 333 -10.51 19.99 -7.35
N VAL A 334 -10.30 18.83 -6.70
CA VAL A 334 -9.25 17.90 -7.08
C VAL A 334 -9.86 16.52 -7.32
N ILE A 335 -9.68 15.98 -8.51
CA ILE A 335 -9.92 14.56 -8.80
C ILE A 335 -8.59 13.80 -8.71
N VAL A 336 -8.56 12.77 -7.87
CA VAL A 336 -7.51 11.76 -7.91
C VAL A 336 -7.96 10.60 -8.79
N GLY A 337 -7.08 10.13 -9.65
CA GLY A 337 -7.30 8.98 -10.52
C GLY A 337 -6.14 8.00 -10.47
N PHE A 338 -6.43 6.75 -10.86
CA PHE A 338 -5.43 5.68 -10.83
C PHE A 338 -5.37 4.98 -12.19
N MET A 339 -4.14 4.81 -12.68
CA MET A 339 -3.83 3.91 -13.78
C MET A 339 -3.15 2.69 -13.16
N ASP A 340 -3.92 1.64 -12.96
CA ASP A 340 -3.50 0.46 -12.21
C ASP A 340 -3.10 -0.68 -13.13
N SER A 341 -2.27 -1.58 -12.62
CA SER A 341 -1.97 -2.86 -13.25
C SER A 341 -1.31 -2.69 -14.63
N HIS A 342 -1.80 -3.35 -15.68
CA HIS A 342 -1.26 -3.23 -17.05
C HIS A 342 -1.39 -1.80 -17.60
N LEU A 343 -2.44 -1.05 -17.24
CA LEU A 343 -2.61 0.35 -17.67
C LEU A 343 -1.52 1.25 -17.07
N GLY A 344 -1.17 1.06 -15.81
CA GLY A 344 -0.03 1.74 -15.18
C GLY A 344 1.28 1.43 -15.89
N ARG A 345 1.51 0.15 -16.25
CA ARG A 345 2.70 -0.27 -17.01
C ARG A 345 2.76 0.35 -18.41
N ILE A 346 1.63 0.40 -19.11
CA ILE A 346 1.55 1.07 -20.43
C ILE A 346 1.80 2.57 -20.27
N ALA A 347 1.16 3.20 -19.28
CA ALA A 347 1.28 4.64 -19.05
C ALA A 347 2.73 5.08 -18.81
N THR A 348 3.55 4.30 -18.12
CA THR A 348 4.97 4.65 -17.90
C THR A 348 5.81 4.63 -19.19
N GLN A 349 5.33 4.00 -20.26
CA GLN A 349 6.00 4.02 -21.58
C GLN A 349 5.58 5.22 -22.45
N MET A 350 4.58 5.99 -22.03
CA MET A 350 4.09 7.16 -22.74
C MET A 350 4.87 8.41 -22.31
N SER A 351 4.86 9.45 -23.13
CA SER A 351 5.34 10.77 -22.71
C SER A 351 4.38 11.37 -21.66
N TYR A 352 4.89 12.31 -20.86
CA TYR A 352 4.07 13.04 -19.88
C TYR A 352 2.86 13.73 -20.53
N GLU A 353 3.08 14.38 -21.68
CA GLU A 353 2.01 15.11 -22.39
C GLU A 353 0.93 14.16 -22.96
N ASP A 354 1.34 13.00 -23.49
CA ASP A 354 0.38 12.02 -23.99
C ASP A 354 -0.44 11.42 -22.82
N ARG A 355 0.21 11.10 -21.69
CA ARG A 355 -0.52 10.63 -20.49
C ARG A 355 -1.53 11.66 -20.01
N LYS A 356 -1.10 12.91 -19.88
CA LYS A 356 -1.96 14.02 -19.46
C LYS A 356 -3.15 14.17 -20.39
N ALA A 357 -2.93 14.11 -21.70
CA ALA A 357 -3.99 14.22 -22.70
C ALA A 357 -5.01 13.08 -22.58
N GLU A 358 -4.55 11.83 -22.41
CA GLU A 358 -5.40 10.66 -22.19
C GLU A 358 -6.23 10.78 -20.89
N VAL A 359 -5.61 11.22 -19.78
CA VAL A 359 -6.30 11.44 -18.51
C VAL A 359 -7.40 12.49 -18.64
N ILE A 360 -7.11 13.62 -19.29
CA ILE A 360 -8.10 14.68 -19.50
C ILE A 360 -9.21 14.18 -20.40
N ALA A 361 -8.91 13.44 -21.47
CA ALA A 361 -9.93 12.85 -22.34
C ALA A 361 -10.83 11.86 -21.58
N ASP A 362 -10.25 11.04 -20.68
CA ASP A 362 -11.02 10.15 -19.80
C ASP A 362 -11.96 10.95 -18.89
N LEU A 363 -11.46 12.00 -18.24
CA LEU A 363 -12.28 12.82 -17.35
C LEU A 363 -13.36 13.60 -18.10
N VAL A 364 -13.10 14.07 -19.33
CA VAL A 364 -14.13 14.68 -20.18
C VAL A 364 -15.24 13.68 -20.50
N ARG A 365 -14.88 12.45 -20.86
CA ARG A 365 -15.88 11.39 -21.10
C ARG A 365 -16.72 11.09 -19.86
N LEU A 366 -16.11 11.12 -18.67
CA LEU A 366 -16.75 10.75 -17.41
C LEU A 366 -17.52 11.90 -16.76
N LEU A 367 -17.00 13.13 -16.80
CA LEU A 367 -17.51 14.29 -16.08
C LEU A 367 -18.05 15.42 -17.00
N GLY A 368 -17.87 15.27 -18.31
CA GLY A 368 -18.31 16.27 -19.30
C GLY A 368 -17.24 17.33 -19.62
N GLU A 369 -17.61 18.25 -20.52
CA GLU A 369 -16.70 19.24 -21.11
C GLU A 369 -16.02 20.19 -20.13
N GLN A 370 -16.56 20.36 -18.92
CA GLN A 370 -15.92 21.16 -17.87
C GLN A 370 -14.57 20.56 -17.44
N ALA A 371 -14.41 19.24 -17.57
CA ALA A 371 -13.16 18.55 -17.24
C ALA A 371 -12.02 18.84 -18.25
N ALA A 372 -12.29 19.44 -19.40
CA ALA A 372 -11.30 19.76 -20.43
C ALA A 372 -10.28 20.85 -19.99
N ASN A 373 -10.62 21.64 -18.97
CA ASN A 373 -9.83 22.83 -18.60
C ASN A 373 -9.33 22.77 -17.15
N PRO A 374 -8.41 21.83 -16.80
CA PRO A 374 -7.79 21.81 -15.48
C PRO A 374 -6.85 23.01 -15.31
N ILE A 375 -6.76 23.52 -14.07
CA ILE A 375 -5.78 24.55 -13.71
C ILE A 375 -4.41 23.98 -13.38
N ALA A 376 -4.35 22.70 -12.98
CA ALA A 376 -3.08 21.97 -12.77
C ALA A 376 -3.27 20.46 -12.95
N TYR A 377 -2.15 19.78 -13.23
CA TYR A 377 -2.07 18.33 -13.35
C TYR A 377 -0.76 17.84 -12.70
N TYR A 378 -0.87 16.85 -11.85
CA TYR A 378 0.26 16.21 -11.17
C TYR A 378 0.15 14.70 -11.27
N GLU A 379 1.29 14.02 -11.34
CA GLU A 379 1.32 12.56 -11.40
C GLU A 379 2.50 11.96 -10.63
N LYS A 380 2.35 10.72 -10.22
CA LYS A 380 3.43 9.93 -9.62
C LYS A 380 3.37 8.49 -10.12
N ALA A 381 4.39 8.09 -10.87
CA ALA A 381 4.59 6.70 -11.28
C ALA A 381 5.34 5.94 -10.19
N TRP A 382 4.62 5.18 -9.37
CA TRP A 382 5.23 4.41 -8.28
C TRP A 382 6.06 3.23 -8.77
N ILE A 383 5.76 2.68 -9.93
CA ILE A 383 6.53 1.60 -10.55
C ILE A 383 7.97 2.02 -10.86
N ASP A 384 8.18 3.30 -11.20
CA ASP A 384 9.50 3.86 -11.53
C ASP A 384 10.24 4.38 -10.29
N GLU A 385 9.58 4.45 -9.13
CA GLU A 385 10.17 4.93 -7.89
C GLU A 385 11.25 3.95 -7.39
N GLU A 386 12.51 4.37 -7.41
CA GLU A 386 13.69 3.53 -7.19
C GLU A 386 13.62 2.68 -5.91
N TYR A 387 13.21 3.31 -4.80
CA TYR A 387 13.20 2.67 -3.48
C TYR A 387 11.81 2.15 -3.07
N SER A 388 10.90 1.98 -4.04
CA SER A 388 9.61 1.29 -3.85
C SER A 388 9.36 0.25 -4.93
N ARG A 389 9.66 0.59 -6.19
CA ARG A 389 9.44 -0.25 -7.39
C ARG A 389 7.99 -0.67 -7.56
N GLY A 390 7.08 0.16 -7.08
CA GLY A 390 5.64 -0.04 -7.18
C GLY A 390 4.90 0.34 -5.90
N ALA A 391 3.60 0.25 -5.94
CA ALA A 391 2.62 0.39 -4.86
C ALA A 391 1.35 -0.41 -5.22
N TYR A 392 0.39 -0.65 -4.31
CA TYR A 392 0.43 -0.16 -2.93
C TYR A 392 1.28 -1.08 -2.05
N VAL A 393 1.34 -2.39 -2.35
CA VAL A 393 1.91 -3.48 -1.55
C VAL A 393 2.63 -4.50 -2.43
N GLY A 394 3.51 -5.28 -1.83
CA GLY A 394 4.11 -6.48 -2.45
C GLY A 394 3.14 -7.66 -2.40
N MET A 395 2.95 -8.32 -3.54
CA MET A 395 2.02 -9.44 -3.70
C MET A 395 2.76 -10.74 -3.96
N MET A 396 2.07 -11.85 -3.70
CA MET A 396 2.58 -13.21 -3.89
C MET A 396 1.96 -13.84 -5.14
N THR A 397 2.81 -14.38 -6.00
CA THR A 397 2.39 -15.21 -7.13
C THR A 397 1.91 -16.59 -6.66
N PRO A 398 1.15 -17.35 -7.49
CA PRO A 398 0.74 -18.72 -7.17
C PRO A 398 1.90 -19.62 -6.71
N GLY A 399 1.65 -20.45 -5.71
CA GLY A 399 2.62 -21.38 -5.11
C GLY A 399 3.61 -20.76 -4.14
N THR A 400 3.51 -19.45 -3.86
CA THR A 400 4.46 -18.76 -2.96
C THR A 400 4.09 -18.92 -1.49
N TRP A 401 2.82 -18.73 -1.12
CA TRP A 401 2.39 -18.84 0.28
C TRP A 401 2.54 -20.25 0.85
N SER A 402 2.11 -21.25 0.11
CA SER A 402 2.12 -22.66 0.54
C SER A 402 3.54 -23.21 0.71
N THR A 403 4.52 -22.66 0.01
CA THR A 403 5.91 -23.18 0.02
C THR A 403 6.90 -22.27 0.74
N LEU A 404 6.71 -20.97 0.72
CA LEU A 404 7.68 -19.98 1.21
C LEU A 404 7.10 -19.05 2.29
N GLY A 405 5.78 -19.13 2.56
CA GLY A 405 5.08 -18.24 3.50
C GLY A 405 5.75 -18.07 4.87
N PRO A 406 6.19 -19.17 5.55
CA PRO A 406 6.87 -19.05 6.85
C PRO A 406 8.06 -18.10 6.82
N LEU A 407 8.82 -18.08 5.72
CA LEU A 407 10.05 -17.29 5.58
C LEU A 407 9.80 -15.79 5.53
N LEU A 408 8.56 -15.36 5.29
CA LEU A 408 8.22 -13.94 5.20
C LEU A 408 8.55 -13.18 6.49
N ARG A 409 8.28 -13.79 7.64
CA ARG A 409 8.40 -13.18 8.98
C ARG A 409 9.53 -13.77 9.81
N GLU A 410 10.05 -14.94 9.42
CA GLU A 410 11.08 -15.64 10.17
C GLU A 410 12.41 -14.88 10.11
N PRO A 411 13.03 -14.53 11.24
CA PRO A 411 14.35 -13.89 11.27
C PRO A 411 15.43 -14.77 10.65
N VAL A 412 16.42 -14.14 10.02
CA VAL A 412 17.61 -14.83 9.52
C VAL A 412 18.81 -14.43 10.41
N GLY A 413 19.14 -15.26 11.40
CA GLY A 413 20.14 -14.93 12.40
C GLY A 413 19.80 -13.62 13.12
N VAL A 414 20.64 -12.61 12.97
CA VAL A 414 20.46 -11.28 13.59
C VAL A 414 19.58 -10.32 12.77
N ILE A 415 19.08 -10.75 11.61
CA ILE A 415 18.29 -9.93 10.68
C ILE A 415 16.80 -10.21 10.89
N HIS A 416 16.04 -9.17 11.20
CA HIS A 416 14.59 -9.17 11.37
C HIS A 416 13.93 -8.39 10.23
N TRP A 417 12.65 -8.66 9.99
CA TRP A 417 11.89 -8.10 8.88
C TRP A 417 10.73 -7.25 9.38
N ALA A 418 10.52 -6.10 8.77
CA ALA A 418 9.36 -5.24 8.97
C ALA A 418 8.90 -4.69 7.62
N GLY A 419 7.72 -4.12 7.59
CA GLY A 419 7.07 -3.59 6.42
C GLY A 419 5.63 -4.10 6.37
N THR A 420 4.75 -3.37 5.72
CA THR A 420 3.33 -3.73 5.68
C THR A 420 3.09 -5.13 5.12
N GLU A 421 3.99 -5.66 4.29
CA GLU A 421 3.95 -7.01 3.72
C GLU A 421 4.06 -8.10 4.80
N THR A 422 4.70 -7.80 5.94
CA THR A 422 4.83 -8.77 7.06
C THR A 422 3.66 -8.69 8.05
N ALA A 423 2.79 -7.67 7.94
CA ALA A 423 1.66 -7.49 8.83
C ALA A 423 0.60 -8.59 8.66
N ILE A 424 -0.04 -8.98 9.77
CA ILE A 424 -1.14 -9.94 9.80
C ILE A 424 -2.51 -9.25 9.84
N ILE A 425 -2.54 -7.97 10.21
CA ILE A 425 -3.72 -7.10 10.26
C ILE A 425 -3.41 -5.89 9.40
N TRP A 426 -4.35 -5.51 8.53
CA TRP A 426 -4.21 -4.40 7.59
C TRP A 426 -2.94 -4.48 6.74
N ASN A 427 -2.63 -5.69 6.22
CA ASN A 427 -1.54 -5.89 5.26
C ASN A 427 -1.70 -4.94 4.06
N GLY A 428 -0.61 -4.30 3.64
CA GLY A 428 -0.64 -3.32 2.55
C GLY A 428 -1.02 -1.89 2.95
N TYR A 429 -1.53 -1.67 4.15
CA TYR A 429 -1.97 -0.37 4.66
C TYR A 429 -0.96 0.27 5.62
N MET A 430 -1.16 1.55 5.92
CA MET A 430 -0.35 2.29 6.90
C MET A 430 -0.41 1.66 8.30
N ASP A 431 -1.59 1.21 8.70
CA ASP A 431 -1.81 0.52 9.98
C ASP A 431 -0.97 -0.76 10.09
N GLY A 432 -0.96 -1.57 9.04
CA GLY A 432 -0.13 -2.77 8.99
C GLY A 432 1.37 -2.47 9.03
N ALA A 433 1.81 -1.38 8.41
CA ALA A 433 3.19 -0.96 8.49
C ALA A 433 3.60 -0.62 9.94
N ILE A 434 2.75 0.11 10.67
CA ILE A 434 2.98 0.45 12.09
C ILE A 434 3.04 -0.83 12.93
N ARG A 435 2.06 -1.73 12.81
CA ARG A 435 2.02 -3.02 13.52
C ARG A 435 3.28 -3.84 13.27
N SER A 436 3.72 -3.94 12.03
CA SER A 436 4.94 -4.68 11.69
C SER A 436 6.20 -4.08 12.32
N GLY A 437 6.25 -2.77 12.46
CA GLY A 437 7.33 -2.06 13.15
C GLY A 437 7.36 -2.35 14.65
N GLU A 438 6.17 -2.33 15.30
CA GLU A 438 6.00 -2.72 16.71
C GLU A 438 6.46 -4.17 16.95
N ASP A 439 6.00 -5.10 16.09
CA ASP A 439 6.35 -6.52 16.18
C ASP A 439 7.85 -6.76 16.02
N ALA A 440 8.50 -6.14 15.03
CA ALA A 440 9.93 -6.26 14.81
C ALA A 440 10.75 -5.70 15.98
N ALA A 441 10.35 -4.54 16.52
CA ALA A 441 10.99 -3.95 17.70
C ALA A 441 10.84 -4.86 18.94
N GLN A 442 9.69 -5.50 19.12
CA GLN A 442 9.46 -6.44 20.20
C GLN A 442 10.31 -7.71 20.06
N GLN A 443 10.41 -8.27 18.85
CA GLN A 443 11.27 -9.43 18.57
C GLN A 443 12.74 -9.12 18.87
N VAL A 444 13.25 -7.99 18.38
CA VAL A 444 14.62 -7.54 18.58
C VAL A 444 14.92 -7.31 20.06
N SER A 445 14.06 -6.57 20.76
CA SER A 445 14.26 -6.29 22.20
C SER A 445 14.29 -7.57 23.04
N SER A 446 13.42 -8.54 22.71
CA SER A 446 13.38 -9.85 23.37
C SER A 446 14.63 -10.67 23.10
N SER A 447 15.19 -10.60 21.90
CA SER A 447 16.42 -11.32 21.54
C SER A 447 17.65 -10.75 22.26
N LEU A 448 17.78 -9.42 22.35
CA LEU A 448 18.86 -8.74 23.08
C LEU A 448 18.83 -9.05 24.58
N SER A 449 17.65 -9.01 25.21
CA SER A 449 17.47 -9.33 26.64
C SER A 449 17.80 -10.79 26.99
N ARG A 450 17.65 -11.74 26.06
CA ARG A 450 18.05 -13.14 26.26
C ARG A 450 19.57 -13.30 26.27
N GLU A 451 20.26 -12.60 25.37
CA GLU A 451 21.73 -12.65 25.33
C GLU A 451 22.40 -12.06 26.57
N GLU A 452 21.81 -10.98 27.13
CA GLU A 452 22.31 -10.39 28.39
C GLU A 452 22.18 -11.33 29.60
N LYS A 453 21.17 -12.20 29.61
CA LYS A 453 20.94 -13.18 30.68
C LYS A 453 21.84 -14.42 30.59
N ILE A 454 22.44 -14.67 29.43
CA ILE A 454 23.33 -15.85 29.20
C ILE A 454 24.79 -15.48 29.44
N LYS A 455 25.14 -14.20 29.44
CA LYS A 455 26.45 -13.68 29.82
C LYS A 455 26.55 -13.43 31.32
#